data_0b35b77422a7f049566c921913272db9
#
_entry.id   0b35b77422a7f049566c921913272db9
#
_cell.length_a   1.000
_cell.length_b   1.000
_cell.length_c   1.000
_cell.angle_alpha   90.00
_cell.angle_beta   90.00
_cell.angle_gamma   90.00
#
_symmetry.space_group_name_H-M   'P 1'
#
loop_
_entity.id
_entity.type
_entity.pdbx_description
1 polymer ?
#
loop_
_entity_poly.entity_id
_entity_poly.type
_entity_poly.pdbx_seq_one_letter_code
_entity_poly.pdbx_strand_id
1 'polypeptide(L)'
;MSEVQILLLLLLSGYLISVSLGMVIIPRILVISHKKRLYDVPDSRKVHTTPVPRLGGLSFFPVVLMSFALVIGFRLYLWPSDLSSFSIEMLHEYLFLFVGMTLLYLVGFCDDLVGVGYRYKFIVQVVSALLLVLSGNWLDTLGGLFGIYSVPALLGVPVTVFAVVYVTNAINLIDGIDGLASGLCCIALSVLSVFFLDRKSVV
;
A
#
# COMPACT_ATOMS: atom_id res chain seq x y z
N MET A 1 -21.59 9.77 20.05
CA MET A 1 -20.68 8.60 20.01
C MET A 1 -19.34 9.06 20.54
N SER A 2 -18.63 8.21 21.28
CA SER A 2 -17.24 8.51 21.64
C SER A 2 -16.33 8.45 20.41
N GLU A 3 -15.19 9.15 20.42
CA GLU A 3 -14.23 9.10 19.30
C GLU A 3 -13.77 7.66 18.99
N VAL A 4 -13.60 6.84 20.04
CA VAL A 4 -13.25 5.42 19.89
C VAL A 4 -14.34 4.64 19.14
N GLN A 5 -15.62 4.90 19.43
CA GLN A 5 -16.72 4.26 18.73
C GLN A 5 -16.78 4.65 17.25
N ILE A 6 -16.53 5.92 16.93
CA ILE A 6 -16.44 6.40 15.55
C ILE A 6 -15.28 5.71 14.83
N LEU A 7 -14.10 5.66 15.45
CA LEU A 7 -12.93 4.99 14.89
C LEU A 7 -13.20 3.51 14.59
N LEU A 8 -13.77 2.78 15.55
CA LEU A 8 -14.10 1.36 15.37
C LEU A 8 -15.12 1.15 14.24
N LEU A 9 -16.11 2.03 14.13
CA LEU A 9 -17.11 1.97 13.07
C LEU A 9 -16.46 2.22 11.69
N LEU A 10 -15.54 3.20 11.59
CA LEU A 10 -14.82 3.48 10.35
C LEU A 10 -13.91 2.31 9.95
N LEU A 11 -13.19 1.72 10.90
CA LEU A 11 -12.34 0.54 10.64
C LEU A 11 -13.16 -0.66 10.17
N LEU A 12 -14.28 -0.94 10.85
CA LEU A 12 -15.17 -2.04 10.49
C LEU A 12 -15.81 -1.81 9.11
N SER A 13 -16.26 -0.58 8.83
CA SER A 13 -16.82 -0.23 7.52
C SER A 13 -15.79 -0.35 6.41
N GLY A 14 -14.57 0.12 6.62
CA GLY A 14 -13.46 -0.02 5.67
C GLY A 14 -13.12 -1.48 5.37
N TYR A 15 -13.07 -2.31 6.41
CA TYR A 15 -12.88 -3.76 6.25
C TYR A 15 -14.00 -4.40 5.41
N LEU A 16 -15.26 -4.15 5.76
CA LEU A 16 -16.42 -4.71 5.04
C LEU A 16 -16.47 -4.25 3.58
N ILE A 17 -16.19 -2.97 3.31
CA ILE A 17 -16.13 -2.41 1.96
C ILE A 17 -15.00 -3.08 1.18
N SER A 18 -13.80 -3.19 1.74
CA SER A 18 -12.65 -3.82 1.07
C SER A 18 -12.91 -5.27 0.72
N VAL A 19 -13.47 -6.05 1.66
CA VAL A 19 -13.84 -7.46 1.42
C VAL A 19 -14.90 -7.57 0.33
N SER A 20 -15.95 -6.76 0.40
CA SER A 20 -17.04 -6.77 -0.59
C SER A 20 -16.56 -6.42 -2.00
N LEU A 21 -15.74 -5.37 -2.12
CA LEU A 21 -15.13 -4.98 -3.40
C LEU A 21 -14.19 -6.07 -3.92
N GLY A 22 -13.35 -6.64 -3.05
CA GLY A 22 -12.45 -7.73 -3.41
C GLY A 22 -13.20 -8.96 -3.93
N MET A 23 -14.28 -9.37 -3.26
CA MET A 23 -15.11 -10.49 -3.69
C MET A 23 -15.77 -10.28 -5.06
N VAL A 24 -16.02 -9.03 -5.44
CA VAL A 24 -16.58 -8.69 -6.76
C VAL A 24 -15.52 -8.54 -7.83
N ILE A 25 -14.40 -7.88 -7.52
CA ILE A 25 -13.36 -7.51 -8.49
C ILE A 25 -12.46 -8.68 -8.83
N ILE A 26 -11.98 -9.44 -7.83
CA ILE A 26 -11.01 -10.53 -8.02
C ILE A 26 -11.53 -11.60 -9.00
N PRO A 27 -12.74 -12.16 -8.84
CA PRO A 27 -13.24 -13.17 -9.77
C PRO A 27 -13.36 -12.66 -11.21
N ARG A 28 -13.73 -11.38 -11.38
CA ARG A 28 -13.83 -10.77 -12.72
C ARG A 28 -12.46 -10.62 -13.38
N ILE A 29 -11.44 -10.23 -12.64
CA ILE A 29 -10.05 -10.15 -13.14
C ILE A 29 -9.57 -11.54 -13.52
N LEU A 30 -9.83 -12.57 -12.72
CA LEU A 30 -9.46 -13.95 -13.03
C LEU A 30 -10.15 -14.45 -14.32
N VAL A 31 -11.43 -14.16 -14.51
CA VAL A 31 -12.15 -14.50 -15.76
C VAL A 31 -11.53 -13.78 -16.96
N ILE A 32 -11.16 -12.50 -16.84
CA ILE A 32 -10.50 -11.73 -17.91
C ILE A 32 -9.13 -12.33 -18.21
N SER A 33 -8.33 -12.62 -17.19
CA SER A 33 -7.03 -13.26 -17.34
C SER A 33 -7.13 -14.60 -18.06
N HIS A 34 -8.12 -15.41 -17.70
CA HIS A 34 -8.42 -16.68 -18.36
C HIS A 34 -8.81 -16.50 -19.84
N LYS A 35 -9.74 -15.61 -20.14
CA LYS A 35 -10.20 -15.33 -21.50
C LYS A 35 -9.08 -14.77 -22.40
N LYS A 36 -8.19 -13.97 -21.84
CA LYS A 36 -7.09 -13.33 -22.55
C LYS A 36 -5.81 -14.16 -22.56
N ARG A 37 -5.81 -15.35 -21.92
CA ARG A 37 -4.64 -16.24 -21.79
C ARG A 37 -3.41 -15.54 -21.18
N LEU A 38 -3.65 -14.65 -20.21
CA LEU A 38 -2.62 -13.93 -19.49
C LEU A 38 -2.13 -14.78 -18.31
N TYR A 39 -1.38 -15.82 -18.62
CA TYR A 39 -0.81 -16.74 -17.65
C TYR A 39 0.69 -16.53 -17.51
N ASP A 40 1.19 -16.81 -16.35
CA ASP A 40 2.60 -17.06 -16.11
C ASP A 40 2.89 -18.53 -16.47
N VAL A 41 3.70 -18.71 -17.51
CA VAL A 41 4.08 -20.05 -17.94
C VAL A 41 5.19 -20.56 -17.03
N PRO A 42 5.09 -21.82 -16.54
CA PRO A 42 6.16 -22.44 -15.76
C PRO A 42 7.49 -22.43 -16.53
N ASP A 43 8.54 -21.97 -15.87
CA ASP A 43 9.93 -22.01 -16.32
C ASP A 43 10.76 -22.76 -15.28
N SER A 44 11.92 -23.28 -15.67
CA SER A 44 12.83 -24.07 -14.79
C SER A 44 13.26 -23.35 -13.49
N ARG A 45 13.08 -22.05 -13.41
CA ARG A 45 13.35 -21.21 -12.23
C ARG A 45 12.15 -20.98 -11.33
N LYS A 46 10.93 -21.42 -11.72
CA LYS A 46 9.67 -21.13 -11.02
C LYS A 46 9.20 -22.36 -10.26
N VAL A 47 8.59 -22.11 -9.13
CA VAL A 47 8.05 -23.14 -8.23
C VAL A 47 6.75 -23.74 -8.76
N HIS A 48 6.01 -23.01 -9.61
CA HIS A 48 4.70 -23.46 -10.12
C HIS A 48 4.88 -24.50 -11.22
N THR A 49 4.10 -25.56 -11.14
CA THR A 49 3.98 -26.62 -12.16
C THR A 49 2.82 -26.37 -13.12
N THR A 50 1.91 -25.46 -12.79
CA THR A 50 0.72 -25.12 -13.59
C THR A 50 0.73 -23.64 -13.95
N PRO A 51 0.12 -23.25 -15.14
CA PRO A 51 -0.01 -21.84 -15.50
C PRO A 51 -0.87 -21.06 -14.49
N VAL A 52 -0.32 -19.99 -13.91
CA VAL A 52 -1.00 -19.14 -12.92
C VAL A 52 -1.39 -17.80 -13.55
N PRO A 53 -2.62 -17.27 -13.32
CA PRO A 53 -3.03 -15.96 -13.82
C PRO A 53 -2.13 -14.83 -13.27
N ARG A 54 -1.56 -14.00 -14.14
CA ARG A 54 -0.64 -12.92 -13.74
C ARG A 54 -1.31 -11.71 -13.07
N LEU A 55 -2.59 -11.48 -13.33
CA LEU A 55 -3.28 -10.24 -12.94
C LEU A 55 -3.87 -10.26 -11.52
N GLY A 56 -3.47 -11.17 -10.64
CA GLY A 56 -4.02 -11.27 -9.28
C GLY A 56 -3.83 -10.00 -8.46
N GLY A 57 -2.66 -9.40 -8.51
CA GLY A 57 -2.31 -8.17 -7.80
C GLY A 57 -3.03 -6.90 -8.29
N LEU A 58 -3.61 -6.93 -9.51
CA LEU A 58 -4.26 -5.78 -10.13
C LEU A 58 -5.45 -5.25 -9.31
N SER A 59 -6.07 -6.08 -8.50
CA SER A 59 -7.23 -5.72 -7.68
C SER A 59 -6.88 -4.92 -6.43
N PHE A 60 -5.70 -5.09 -5.85
CA PHE A 60 -5.38 -4.57 -4.52
C PHE A 60 -5.42 -3.04 -4.46
N PHE A 61 -4.71 -2.37 -5.34
CA PHE A 61 -4.65 -0.91 -5.32
C PHE A 61 -6.03 -0.25 -5.55
N PRO A 62 -6.83 -0.62 -6.58
CA PRO A 62 -8.17 -0.07 -6.75
C PRO A 62 -9.09 -0.35 -5.55
N VAL A 63 -9.05 -1.55 -4.96
CA VAL A 63 -9.86 -1.89 -3.79
C VAL A 63 -9.49 -1.03 -2.60
N VAL A 64 -8.20 -0.88 -2.30
CA VAL A 64 -7.71 -0.04 -1.19
C VAL A 64 -8.11 1.42 -1.42
N LEU A 65 -7.86 1.96 -2.62
CA LEU A 65 -8.17 3.35 -2.96
C LEU A 65 -9.68 3.64 -2.86
N MET A 66 -10.52 2.77 -3.42
CA MET A 66 -11.98 2.93 -3.37
C MET A 66 -12.51 2.80 -1.93
N SER A 67 -12.02 1.84 -1.16
CA SER A 67 -12.42 1.66 0.24
C SER A 67 -12.04 2.86 1.08
N PHE A 68 -10.81 3.36 0.92
CA PHE A 68 -10.34 4.55 1.62
C PHE A 68 -11.18 5.78 1.26
N ALA A 69 -11.40 6.03 -0.04
CA ALA A 69 -12.19 7.15 -0.51
C ALA A 69 -13.64 7.11 0.02
N LEU A 70 -14.27 5.93 0.02
CA LEU A 70 -15.63 5.76 0.54
C LEU A 70 -15.69 5.99 2.06
N VAL A 71 -14.75 5.43 2.83
CA VAL A 71 -14.71 5.61 4.30
C VAL A 71 -14.52 7.07 4.67
N ILE A 72 -13.55 7.75 4.04
CA ILE A 72 -13.31 9.18 4.28
C ILE A 72 -14.51 10.01 3.81
N GLY A 73 -15.06 9.73 2.64
CA GLY A 73 -16.24 10.42 2.11
C GLY A 73 -17.44 10.30 3.03
N PHE A 74 -17.74 9.10 3.53
CA PHE A 74 -18.82 8.90 4.50
C PHE A 74 -18.54 9.58 5.84
N ARG A 75 -17.29 9.56 6.32
CA ARG A 75 -16.91 10.28 7.53
C ARG A 75 -17.21 11.77 7.41
N LEU A 76 -16.73 12.40 6.34
CA LEU A 76 -16.92 13.83 6.10
C LEU A 76 -18.40 14.19 5.88
N TYR A 77 -19.17 13.30 5.25
CA TYR A 77 -20.61 13.50 5.05
C TYR A 77 -21.42 13.40 6.35
N LEU A 78 -21.10 12.42 7.21
CA LEU A 78 -21.84 12.17 8.46
C LEU A 78 -21.41 13.10 9.60
N TRP A 79 -20.16 13.56 9.61
CA TRP A 79 -19.58 14.44 10.64
C TRP A 79 -18.86 15.64 9.99
N PRO A 80 -19.62 16.60 9.40
CA PRO A 80 -19.03 17.76 8.72
C PRO A 80 -18.22 18.70 9.63
N SER A 81 -18.45 18.67 10.94
CA SER A 81 -17.71 19.46 11.93
C SER A 81 -16.22 19.12 11.99
N ASP A 82 -15.83 17.91 11.56
CA ASP A 82 -14.45 17.46 11.53
C ASP A 82 -13.65 18.01 10.31
N LEU A 83 -14.34 18.73 9.42
CA LEU A 83 -13.69 19.30 8.21
C LEU A 83 -12.63 20.35 8.56
N SER A 84 -12.78 21.04 9.73
CA SER A 84 -11.78 22.00 10.21
C SER A 84 -10.47 21.36 10.66
N SER A 85 -10.49 20.07 11.00
CA SER A 85 -9.30 19.30 11.36
C SER A 85 -8.58 18.70 10.13
N PHE A 86 -9.19 18.76 8.95
CA PHE A 86 -8.55 18.34 7.70
C PHE A 86 -7.71 19.50 7.15
N SER A 87 -6.48 19.62 7.64
CA SER A 87 -5.58 20.70 7.22
C SER A 87 -5.12 20.54 5.78
N ILE A 88 -4.73 21.69 5.15
CA ILE A 88 -4.11 21.68 3.82
C ILE A 88 -2.84 20.80 3.83
N GLU A 89 -2.14 20.72 4.96
CA GLU A 89 -0.95 19.87 5.13
C GLU A 89 -1.29 18.39 4.97
N MET A 90 -2.36 17.91 5.60
CA MET A 90 -2.82 16.52 5.43
C MET A 90 -3.21 16.22 3.98
N LEU A 91 -3.87 17.16 3.29
CA LEU A 91 -4.23 17.00 1.90
C LEU A 91 -2.99 16.84 1.01
N HIS A 92 -1.98 17.67 1.21
CA HIS A 92 -0.70 17.61 0.50
C HIS A 92 0.01 16.25 0.72
N GLU A 93 0.06 15.76 1.96
CA GLU A 93 0.63 14.44 2.28
C GLU A 93 -0.05 13.31 1.52
N TYR A 94 -1.40 13.25 1.57
CA TYR A 94 -2.16 12.22 0.87
C TYR A 94 -2.02 12.30 -0.66
N LEU A 95 -1.99 13.50 -1.23
CA LEU A 95 -1.85 13.66 -2.69
C LEU A 95 -0.53 13.06 -3.20
N PHE A 96 0.60 13.38 -2.58
CA PHE A 96 1.89 12.80 -2.98
C PHE A 96 1.95 11.30 -2.75
N LEU A 97 1.41 10.82 -1.63
CA LEU A 97 1.32 9.38 -1.35
C LEU A 97 0.54 8.66 -2.45
N PHE A 98 -0.64 9.15 -2.82
CA PHE A 98 -1.48 8.54 -3.87
C PHE A 98 -0.81 8.57 -5.24
N VAL A 99 -0.12 9.63 -5.59
CA VAL A 99 0.65 9.69 -6.85
C VAL A 99 1.75 8.63 -6.84
N GLY A 100 2.52 8.53 -5.76
CA GLY A 100 3.57 7.52 -5.61
C GLY A 100 3.03 6.09 -5.71
N MET A 101 1.93 5.79 -5.01
CA MET A 101 1.28 4.47 -5.08
C MET A 101 0.74 4.18 -6.49
N THR A 102 0.16 5.18 -7.17
CA THR A 102 -0.34 5.03 -8.54
C THR A 102 0.79 4.72 -9.52
N LEU A 103 1.95 5.37 -9.39
CA LEU A 103 3.12 5.10 -10.22
C LEU A 103 3.63 3.66 -10.03
N LEU A 104 3.74 3.20 -8.78
CA LEU A 104 4.12 1.82 -8.49
C LEU A 104 3.11 0.82 -9.06
N TYR A 105 1.82 1.09 -8.91
CA TYR A 105 0.76 0.26 -9.47
C TYR A 105 0.82 0.19 -11.00
N LEU A 106 0.99 1.31 -11.68
CA LEU A 106 1.06 1.36 -13.14
C LEU A 106 2.28 0.61 -13.67
N VAL A 107 3.44 0.77 -13.06
CA VAL A 107 4.64 0.04 -13.49
C VAL A 107 4.52 -1.46 -13.23
N GLY A 108 3.93 -1.87 -12.09
CA GLY A 108 3.65 -3.26 -11.81
C GLY A 108 2.66 -3.87 -12.79
N PHE A 109 1.60 -3.15 -13.12
CA PHE A 109 0.63 -3.57 -14.14
C PHE A 109 1.24 -3.71 -15.54
N CYS A 110 2.05 -2.75 -15.96
CA CYS A 110 2.79 -2.84 -17.23
C CYS A 110 3.76 -4.03 -17.23
N ASP A 111 4.40 -4.29 -16.09
CA ASP A 111 5.30 -5.43 -15.95
C ASP A 111 4.58 -6.77 -16.13
N ASP A 112 3.42 -6.93 -15.51
CA ASP A 112 2.60 -8.14 -15.64
C ASP A 112 2.09 -8.37 -17.08
N LEU A 113 1.82 -7.29 -17.83
CA LEU A 113 1.31 -7.38 -19.20
C LEU A 113 2.39 -7.63 -20.26
N VAL A 114 3.45 -6.83 -20.23
CA VAL A 114 4.44 -6.78 -21.34
C VAL A 114 5.88 -7.03 -20.87
N GLY A 115 6.12 -7.08 -19.58
CA GLY A 115 7.44 -7.12 -18.98
C GLY A 115 8.14 -5.76 -19.06
N VAL A 116 8.54 -5.21 -17.94
CA VAL A 116 9.25 -3.93 -17.84
C VAL A 116 10.70 -4.19 -17.44
N GLY A 117 11.64 -3.56 -18.14
CA GLY A 117 13.06 -3.67 -17.81
C GLY A 117 13.37 -3.19 -16.39
N TYR A 118 14.25 -3.87 -15.67
CA TYR A 118 14.58 -3.60 -14.26
C TYR A 118 14.97 -2.15 -13.98
N ARG A 119 15.62 -1.48 -14.94
CA ARG A 119 16.04 -0.06 -14.80
C ARG A 119 14.85 0.88 -14.67
N TYR A 120 13.81 0.67 -15.48
CA TYR A 120 12.60 1.49 -15.45
C TYR A 120 11.82 1.27 -14.15
N LYS A 121 11.71 0.00 -13.69
CA LYS A 121 11.10 -0.31 -12.38
C LYS A 121 11.84 0.42 -11.26
N PHE A 122 13.16 0.34 -11.25
CA PHE A 122 13.98 1.00 -10.24
C PHE A 122 13.80 2.52 -10.23
N ILE A 123 13.79 3.17 -11.40
CA ILE A 123 13.56 4.62 -11.51
C ILE A 123 12.20 4.99 -10.92
N VAL A 124 11.12 4.26 -11.28
CA VAL A 124 9.78 4.54 -10.77
C VAL A 124 9.71 4.33 -9.25
N GLN A 125 10.35 3.30 -8.71
CA GLN A 125 10.42 3.07 -7.27
C GLN A 125 11.13 4.22 -6.55
N VAL A 126 12.26 4.72 -7.07
CA VAL A 126 12.97 5.88 -6.50
C VAL A 126 12.11 7.14 -6.57
N VAL A 127 11.44 7.41 -7.71
CA VAL A 127 10.54 8.56 -7.85
C VAL A 127 9.38 8.47 -6.84
N SER A 128 8.77 7.30 -6.69
CA SER A 128 7.68 7.08 -5.73
C SER A 128 8.14 7.27 -4.28
N ALA A 129 9.35 6.81 -3.96
CA ALA A 129 9.95 7.02 -2.64
C ALA A 129 10.25 8.51 -2.37
N LEU A 130 10.70 9.25 -3.38
CA LEU A 130 10.91 10.71 -3.26
C LEU A 130 9.58 11.46 -3.07
N LEU A 131 8.50 11.03 -3.73
CA LEU A 131 7.16 11.59 -3.48
C LEU A 131 6.70 11.35 -2.05
N LEU A 132 7.00 10.17 -1.47
CA LEU A 132 6.74 9.89 -0.06
C LEU A 132 7.54 10.82 0.85
N VAL A 133 8.81 11.10 0.54
CA VAL A 133 9.62 12.07 1.28
C VAL A 133 9.05 13.48 1.15
N LEU A 134 8.60 13.89 -0.04
CA LEU A 134 7.98 15.20 -0.28
C LEU A 134 6.63 15.34 0.44
N SER A 135 5.94 14.24 0.75
CA SER A 135 4.76 14.26 1.62
C SER A 135 5.08 14.46 3.11
N GLY A 136 6.33 14.67 3.48
CA GLY A 136 6.76 14.82 4.87
C GLY A 136 7.06 13.49 5.58
N ASN A 137 6.80 12.36 4.93
CA ASN A 137 6.97 11.04 5.53
C ASN A 137 8.36 10.47 5.25
N TRP A 138 9.31 10.80 6.09
CA TRP A 138 10.67 10.27 6.04
C TRP A 138 11.19 9.96 7.45
N LEU A 139 12.27 9.21 7.56
CA LEU A 139 12.85 8.79 8.83
C LEU A 139 13.54 9.98 9.53
N ASP A 140 12.80 10.74 10.30
CA ASP A 140 13.25 11.90 11.05
C ASP A 140 13.65 11.59 12.50
N THR A 141 13.22 10.44 13.02
CA THR A 141 13.50 10.00 14.38
C THR A 141 13.64 8.47 14.45
N LEU A 142 14.44 7.99 15.40
CA LEU A 142 14.46 6.58 15.78
C LEU A 142 13.70 6.31 17.09
N GLY A 143 12.93 7.28 17.59
CA GLY A 143 12.13 7.12 18.81
C GLY A 143 12.97 6.85 20.07
N GLY A 144 14.24 7.29 20.09
CA GLY A 144 15.16 7.02 21.21
C GLY A 144 15.89 5.68 21.11
N LEU A 145 15.68 4.88 20.05
CA LEU A 145 16.45 3.67 19.83
C LEU A 145 17.95 4.02 19.71
N PHE A 146 18.80 3.33 20.43
CA PHE A 146 20.25 3.64 20.56
C PHE A 146 20.55 5.06 21.04
N GLY A 147 19.61 5.73 21.73
CA GLY A 147 19.75 7.13 22.17
C GLY A 147 19.58 8.18 21.07
N ILE A 148 19.12 7.79 19.88
CA ILE A 148 18.92 8.68 18.74
C ILE A 148 17.47 9.14 18.70
N TYR A 149 17.24 10.43 18.99
CA TYR A 149 15.92 11.06 19.00
C TYR A 149 15.62 11.87 17.73
N SER A 150 16.65 12.28 17.01
CA SER A 150 16.49 12.99 15.73
C SER A 150 17.51 12.50 14.71
N VAL A 151 17.07 12.33 13.48
CA VAL A 151 17.91 11.94 12.34
C VAL A 151 17.99 13.14 11.38
N PRO A 152 19.18 13.63 11.02
CA PRO A 152 19.27 14.72 10.05
C PRO A 152 18.76 14.29 8.68
N ALA A 153 18.12 15.20 7.95
CA ALA A 153 17.53 14.93 6.63
C ALA A 153 18.55 14.34 5.63
N LEU A 154 19.83 14.73 5.75
CA LEU A 154 20.92 14.19 4.92
C LEU A 154 21.08 12.67 5.03
N LEU A 155 20.72 12.07 6.17
CA LEU A 155 20.75 10.62 6.40
C LEU A 155 19.34 10.01 6.29
N GLY A 156 18.33 10.66 6.87
CA GLY A 156 16.96 10.13 6.94
C GLY A 156 16.32 9.99 5.57
N VAL A 157 16.51 10.96 4.67
CA VAL A 157 15.93 10.91 3.32
C VAL A 157 16.52 9.75 2.49
N PRO A 158 17.85 9.60 2.35
CA PRO A 158 18.43 8.47 1.63
C PRO A 158 18.03 7.10 2.22
N VAL A 159 17.99 7.00 3.56
CA VAL A 159 17.58 5.76 4.23
C VAL A 159 16.13 5.44 3.94
N THR A 160 15.24 6.43 3.94
CA THR A 160 13.82 6.24 3.59
C THR A 160 13.66 5.76 2.15
N VAL A 161 14.34 6.42 1.21
CA VAL A 161 14.29 6.02 -0.21
C VAL A 161 14.80 4.59 -0.38
N PHE A 162 15.96 4.27 0.25
CA PHE A 162 16.50 2.92 0.23
C PHE A 162 15.52 1.89 0.80
N ALA A 163 14.93 2.19 1.97
CA ALA A 163 13.98 1.29 2.62
C ALA A 163 12.74 1.01 1.74
N VAL A 164 12.16 2.04 1.14
CA VAL A 164 11.01 1.87 0.23
C VAL A 164 11.37 1.00 -0.97
N VAL A 165 12.48 1.28 -1.64
CA VAL A 165 12.93 0.50 -2.79
C VAL A 165 13.26 -0.94 -2.38
N TYR A 166 13.95 -1.12 -1.25
CA TYR A 166 14.31 -2.44 -0.74
C TYR A 166 13.07 -3.29 -0.41
N VAL A 167 12.13 -2.74 0.36
CA VAL A 167 10.91 -3.44 0.76
C VAL A 167 10.04 -3.79 -0.47
N THR A 168 9.90 -2.86 -1.41
CA THR A 168 9.15 -3.10 -2.65
C THR A 168 9.74 -4.26 -3.44
N ASN A 169 11.06 -4.32 -3.60
CA ASN A 169 11.71 -5.43 -4.30
C ASN A 169 11.69 -6.73 -3.49
N ALA A 170 11.84 -6.66 -2.16
CA ALA A 170 11.77 -7.85 -1.29
C ALA A 170 10.39 -8.51 -1.37
N ILE A 171 9.30 -7.73 -1.30
CA ILE A 171 7.93 -8.23 -1.44
C ILE A 171 7.72 -8.85 -2.84
N ASN A 172 8.21 -8.21 -3.88
CA ASN A 172 8.11 -8.74 -5.24
C ASN A 172 8.84 -10.08 -5.41
N LEU A 173 9.99 -10.27 -4.77
CA LEU A 173 10.73 -11.54 -4.80
C LEU A 173 10.03 -12.66 -4.00
N ILE A 174 9.34 -12.32 -2.91
CA ILE A 174 8.63 -13.28 -2.06
C ILE A 174 7.31 -13.73 -2.71
N ASP A 175 6.73 -12.93 -3.60
CA ASP A 175 5.44 -13.21 -4.26
C ASP A 175 5.47 -14.40 -5.21
N GLY A 176 6.63 -15.01 -5.41
CA GLY A 176 6.78 -16.28 -6.15
C GLY A 176 6.28 -17.53 -5.41
N ILE A 177 5.87 -17.44 -4.15
CA ILE A 177 5.37 -18.56 -3.33
C ILE A 177 3.93 -18.27 -2.92
N ASP A 178 3.01 -19.21 -3.24
CA ASP A 178 1.58 -19.08 -2.96
C ASP A 178 1.29 -18.74 -1.49
N GLY A 179 0.61 -17.61 -1.27
CA GLY A 179 0.20 -17.14 0.03
C GLY A 179 1.30 -16.54 0.92
N LEU A 180 2.58 -16.59 0.55
CA LEU A 180 3.67 -16.10 1.40
C LEU A 180 3.67 -14.57 1.48
N ALA A 181 3.63 -13.88 0.35
CA ALA A 181 3.61 -12.41 0.32
C ALA A 181 2.37 -11.86 1.02
N SER A 182 1.18 -12.39 0.71
CA SER A 182 -0.08 -11.97 1.34
C SER A 182 -0.09 -12.25 2.84
N GLY A 183 0.40 -13.41 3.29
CA GLY A 183 0.51 -13.76 4.71
C GLY A 183 1.43 -12.83 5.48
N LEU A 184 2.62 -12.55 4.96
CA LEU A 184 3.57 -11.62 5.57
C LEU A 184 3.01 -10.18 5.63
N CYS A 185 2.38 -9.71 4.54
CA CYS A 185 1.73 -8.40 4.53
C CYS A 185 0.59 -8.32 5.55
N CYS A 186 -0.24 -9.36 5.67
CA CYS A 186 -1.30 -9.41 6.69
C CYS A 186 -0.74 -9.33 8.11
N ILE A 187 0.32 -10.08 8.42
CA ILE A 187 0.97 -10.02 9.73
C ILE A 187 1.55 -8.62 9.99
N ALA A 188 2.32 -8.08 9.06
CA ALA A 188 2.94 -6.77 9.19
C ALA A 188 1.90 -5.66 9.40
N LEU A 189 0.84 -5.63 8.58
CA LEU A 189 -0.24 -4.64 8.69
C LEU A 189 -1.04 -4.80 9.98
N SER A 190 -1.26 -6.03 10.46
CA SER A 190 -1.93 -6.28 11.73
C SER A 190 -1.12 -5.73 12.91
N VAL A 191 0.18 -6.01 12.92
CA VAL A 191 1.09 -5.48 13.96
C VAL A 191 1.13 -3.96 13.94
N LEU A 192 1.30 -3.34 12.77
CA LEU A 192 1.26 -1.88 12.62
C LEU A 192 -0.06 -1.29 13.09
N SER A 193 -1.19 -1.93 12.76
CA SER A 193 -2.52 -1.47 13.21
C SER A 193 -2.64 -1.41 14.72
N VAL A 194 -2.10 -2.42 15.43
CA VAL A 194 -2.08 -2.43 16.90
C VAL A 194 -1.23 -1.27 17.45
N PHE A 195 -0.04 -1.04 16.88
CA PHE A 195 0.80 0.08 17.31
C PHE A 195 0.15 1.45 17.07
N PHE A 196 -0.56 1.63 15.95
CA PHE A 196 -1.25 2.88 15.67
C PHE A 196 -2.49 3.10 16.56
N LEU A 197 -3.16 2.05 17.00
CA LEU A 197 -4.25 2.15 17.98
C LEU A 197 -3.75 2.62 19.35
N ASP A 198 -2.57 2.14 19.75
CA ASP A 198 -1.99 2.49 21.05
C ASP A 198 -1.50 3.95 21.12
N ARG A 199 -1.03 4.52 20.02
CA ARG A 199 -0.58 5.92 19.95
C ARG A 199 -1.65 6.95 20.29
N LYS A 200 -2.95 6.64 20.18
CA LYS A 200 -4.04 7.54 20.62
C LYS A 200 -4.24 7.58 22.14
N SER A 201 -3.63 6.66 22.88
CA SER A 201 -3.69 6.67 24.34
C SER A 201 -2.58 7.51 25.01
N VAL A 202 -1.67 8.11 24.23
CA VAL A 202 -0.47 8.82 24.73
C VAL A 202 -0.48 10.34 24.37
N VAL A 203 -1.59 10.85 23.81
CA VAL A 203 -1.78 12.31 23.57
C VAL A 203 -2.90 12.85 24.44
#